data_83e9497871c37998582558981c150712
#
_entry.id   83e9497871c37998582558981c150712
#
_cell.length_a   1.000
_cell.length_b   1.000
_cell.length_c   1.000
_cell.angle_alpha   90.00
_cell.angle_beta   90.00
_cell.angle_gamma   90.00
#
_symmetry.space_group_name_H-M   'P 1'
#
loop_
_entity.id
_entity.type
_entity.pdbx_description
1 polymer ?
#
loop_
_entity_poly.entity_id
_entity_poly.type
_entity_poly.pdbx_seq_one_letter_code
_entity_poly.pdbx_strand_id
1 'polypeptide(L)'
;MSFQEHEKQHIEKNVKRKLTDTELQILAAEWSEHCSYKSSKKHLRMLPTTGPNVIVEKGYDSGVLDVGDGYVVTVHIESHNHPSAVDPFGVAATGVGGVIRDILSAGTRPIALFDGL
;
A
#
# COMPACT_ATOMS: atom_id res chain seq x y z
N MET A 1 -12.73 -11.58 2.41
CA MET A 1 -11.87 -11.60 3.62
C MET A 1 -12.77 -11.49 4.83
N SER A 2 -12.68 -12.40 5.76
CA SER A 2 -13.58 -12.39 6.92
C SER A 2 -12.97 -11.54 8.03
N PHE A 3 -13.76 -10.62 8.52
CA PHE A 3 -13.50 -9.88 9.74
C PHE A 3 -13.49 -10.86 10.90
N GLN A 4 -12.44 -10.88 11.71
CA GLN A 4 -12.29 -11.83 12.79
C GLN A 4 -13.24 -11.49 13.94
N GLU A 5 -13.81 -12.48 14.61
CA GLU A 5 -14.77 -12.24 15.70
C GLU A 5 -14.17 -11.41 16.85
N HIS A 6 -12.91 -11.62 17.18
CA HIS A 6 -12.24 -10.83 18.22
C HIS A 6 -12.03 -9.36 17.83
N GLU A 7 -11.84 -9.08 16.52
CA GLU A 7 -11.72 -7.72 15.99
C GLU A 7 -13.06 -7.00 16.09
N LYS A 8 -14.15 -7.68 15.72
CA LYS A 8 -15.51 -7.18 15.87
C LYS A 8 -15.81 -6.83 17.34
N GLN A 9 -15.55 -7.75 18.25
CA GLN A 9 -15.76 -7.53 19.68
C GLN A 9 -14.95 -6.35 20.22
N HIS A 10 -13.70 -6.19 19.75
CA HIS A 10 -12.86 -5.05 20.13
C HIS A 10 -13.48 -3.72 19.70
N ILE A 11 -13.99 -3.64 18.49
CA ILE A 11 -14.61 -2.42 17.97
C ILE A 11 -15.95 -2.14 18.68
N GLU A 12 -16.82 -3.15 18.81
CA GLU A 12 -18.10 -3.02 19.50
C GLU A 12 -17.95 -2.54 20.97
N LYS A 13 -16.89 -3.00 21.64
CA LYS A 13 -16.53 -2.53 22.98
C LYS A 13 -16.18 -1.04 23.00
N ASN A 14 -15.46 -0.56 21.99
CA ASN A 14 -15.06 0.85 21.89
C ASN A 14 -16.22 1.77 21.52
N VAL A 15 -17.05 1.36 20.56
CA VAL A 15 -18.24 2.15 20.17
C VAL A 15 -19.43 1.97 21.11
N LYS A 16 -19.33 1.03 22.08
CA LYS A 16 -20.35 0.73 23.10
C LYS A 16 -21.72 0.32 22.55
N ARG A 17 -21.74 -0.29 21.37
CA ARG A 17 -22.93 -0.85 20.73
C ARG A 17 -22.53 -1.91 19.71
N LYS A 18 -23.51 -2.67 19.26
CA LYS A 18 -23.32 -3.60 18.13
C LYS A 18 -23.16 -2.82 16.83
N LEU A 19 -22.36 -3.37 15.92
CA LEU A 19 -22.19 -2.87 14.58
C LEU A 19 -23.36 -3.30 13.68
N THR A 20 -23.75 -2.43 12.78
CA THR A 20 -24.69 -2.77 11.69
C THR A 20 -23.96 -3.59 10.60
N ASP A 21 -24.72 -4.25 9.75
CA ASP A 21 -24.15 -5.03 8.64
C ASP A 21 -23.33 -4.17 7.68
N THR A 22 -23.76 -2.94 7.43
CA THR A 22 -23.02 -1.97 6.59
C THR A 22 -21.69 -1.59 7.23
N GLU A 23 -21.69 -1.28 8.54
CA GLU A 23 -20.46 -0.97 9.26
C GLU A 23 -19.50 -2.16 9.27
N LEU A 24 -20.01 -3.37 9.43
CA LEU A 24 -19.19 -4.59 9.35
C LEU A 24 -18.52 -4.76 7.99
N GLN A 25 -19.23 -4.46 6.89
CA GLN A 25 -18.66 -4.52 5.55
C GLN A 25 -17.59 -3.46 5.33
N ILE A 26 -17.84 -2.23 5.72
CA ILE A 26 -16.88 -1.12 5.62
C ILE A 26 -15.63 -1.44 6.46
N LEU A 27 -15.81 -1.82 7.71
CA LEU A 27 -14.72 -2.14 8.61
C LEU A 27 -13.93 -3.38 8.15
N ALA A 28 -14.60 -4.37 7.52
CA ALA A 28 -13.90 -5.52 6.95
C ALA A 28 -12.93 -5.14 5.83
N ALA A 29 -13.25 -4.12 5.05
CA ALA A 29 -12.36 -3.57 4.03
C ALA A 29 -11.23 -2.76 4.66
N GLU A 30 -11.55 -1.77 5.47
CA GLU A 30 -10.57 -0.85 6.09
C GLU A 30 -9.64 -1.56 7.10
N TRP A 31 -10.14 -2.59 7.79
CA TRP A 31 -9.37 -3.40 8.73
C TRP A 31 -8.65 -4.59 8.08
N SER A 32 -8.72 -4.68 6.75
CA SER A 32 -7.99 -5.70 6.01
C SER A 32 -6.47 -5.48 6.12
N GLU A 33 -5.70 -6.53 5.90
CA GLU A 33 -4.23 -6.40 5.85
C GLU A 33 -3.78 -5.41 4.78
N HIS A 34 -4.50 -5.35 3.66
CA HIS A 34 -4.21 -4.45 2.56
C HIS A 34 -4.27 -2.97 2.96
N CYS A 35 -5.32 -2.56 3.72
CA CYS A 35 -5.50 -1.16 4.11
C CYS A 35 -4.80 -0.83 5.44
N SER A 36 -4.86 -1.72 6.43
CA SER A 36 -4.41 -1.43 7.79
C SER A 36 -2.98 -1.87 8.11
N TYR A 37 -2.41 -2.78 7.30
CA TYR A 37 -1.12 -3.42 7.59
C TYR A 37 -1.05 -4.04 9.00
N LYS A 38 -2.19 -4.51 9.53
CA LYS A 38 -2.34 -4.89 10.94
C LYS A 38 -1.37 -5.96 11.43
N SER A 39 -0.97 -6.89 10.56
CA SER A 39 -0.01 -7.94 10.89
C SER A 39 1.40 -7.66 10.34
N SER A 40 1.54 -7.01 9.19
CA SER A 40 2.82 -6.74 8.53
C SER A 40 3.52 -5.48 9.03
N LYS A 41 2.80 -4.54 9.63
CA LYS A 41 3.35 -3.24 10.09
C LYS A 41 4.61 -3.36 10.95
N LYS A 42 4.68 -4.41 11.81
CA LYS A 42 5.85 -4.67 12.63
C LYS A 42 7.11 -5.02 11.81
N HIS A 43 6.93 -5.69 10.68
CA HIS A 43 8.00 -6.04 9.76
C HIS A 43 8.39 -4.85 8.87
N LEU A 44 7.41 -4.09 8.39
CA LEU A 44 7.65 -2.89 7.60
C LEU A 44 8.48 -1.84 8.37
N ARG A 45 8.30 -1.75 9.69
CA ARG A 45 9.11 -0.87 10.55
C ARG A 45 10.59 -1.25 10.63
N MET A 46 10.95 -2.47 10.26
CA MET A 46 12.33 -2.95 10.26
C MET A 46 13.09 -2.56 8.97
N LEU A 47 12.38 -2.15 7.93
CA LEU A 47 13.00 -1.73 6.68
C LEU A 47 13.70 -0.38 6.84
N PRO A 48 14.90 -0.22 6.31
CA PRO A 48 15.59 1.06 6.30
C PRO A 48 14.90 2.01 5.33
N THR A 49 14.18 2.98 5.87
CA THR A 49 13.42 3.97 5.09
C THR A 49 13.93 5.39 5.25
N THR A 50 15.04 5.54 5.96
CA THR A 50 15.69 6.83 6.19
C THR A 50 17.15 6.77 5.74
N GLY A 51 17.71 7.89 5.35
CA GLY A 51 19.10 7.99 4.91
C GLY A 51 19.43 9.39 4.41
N PRO A 52 20.70 9.71 4.20
CA PRO A 52 21.12 11.06 3.81
C PRO A 52 20.53 11.54 2.48
N ASN A 53 20.23 10.61 1.59
CA ASN A 53 19.67 10.92 0.27
C ASN A 53 18.15 10.73 0.19
N VAL A 54 17.49 10.33 1.28
CA VAL A 54 16.04 10.15 1.31
C VAL A 54 15.35 11.48 1.55
N ILE A 55 14.58 11.96 0.59
CA ILE A 55 13.79 13.19 0.69
C ILE A 55 12.39 12.87 1.21
N VAL A 56 11.76 11.83 0.66
CA VAL A 56 10.44 11.37 1.07
C VAL A 56 10.54 9.94 1.58
N GLU A 57 10.21 9.77 2.84
CA GLU A 57 10.23 8.49 3.54
C GLU A 57 8.94 7.69 3.30
N LYS A 58 8.81 6.56 4.02
CA LYS A 58 7.59 5.74 4.03
C LYS A 58 6.34 6.53 4.44
N GLY A 59 5.21 6.12 3.90
CA GLY A 59 3.88 6.67 4.22
C GLY A 59 3.30 7.55 3.11
N TYR A 60 3.98 7.61 1.98
CA TYR A 60 3.55 8.25 0.75
C TYR A 60 3.45 7.21 -0.37
N ASP A 61 2.90 7.60 -1.51
CA ASP A 61 2.68 6.70 -2.66
C ASP A 61 3.99 6.21 -3.27
N SER A 62 5.06 7.00 -3.14
CA SER A 62 6.39 6.64 -3.65
C SER A 62 7.50 7.26 -2.81
N GLY A 63 8.67 6.62 -2.82
CA GLY A 63 9.89 7.17 -2.24
C GLY A 63 10.56 8.16 -3.17
N VAL A 64 11.19 9.21 -2.62
CA VAL A 64 11.96 10.20 -3.38
C VAL A 64 13.38 10.28 -2.84
N LEU A 65 14.33 10.12 -3.72
CA LEU A 65 15.77 10.12 -3.41
C LEU A 65 16.47 11.27 -4.13
N ASP A 66 17.34 11.97 -3.43
CA ASP A 66 18.29 12.91 -4.02
C ASP A 66 19.41 12.12 -4.72
N VAL A 67 19.63 12.41 -5.97
CA VAL A 67 20.69 11.80 -6.78
C VAL A 67 21.80 12.78 -7.15
N GLY A 68 21.80 13.97 -6.56
CA GLY A 68 22.77 15.03 -6.77
C GLY A 68 22.39 16.00 -7.89
N ASP A 69 23.15 17.06 -8.02
CA ASP A 69 23.02 18.11 -9.05
C ASP A 69 21.62 18.75 -9.15
N GLY A 70 20.85 18.71 -8.05
CA GLY A 70 19.48 19.24 -8.00
C GLY A 70 18.43 18.30 -8.63
N TYR A 71 18.77 17.05 -8.88
CA TYR A 71 17.87 16.04 -9.42
C TYR A 71 17.41 15.08 -8.32
N VAL A 72 16.19 14.60 -8.48
CA VAL A 72 15.61 13.55 -7.64
C VAL A 72 15.13 12.38 -8.49
N VAL A 73 15.15 11.19 -7.91
CA VAL A 73 14.52 9.99 -8.48
C VAL A 73 13.36 9.58 -7.59
N THR A 74 12.21 9.40 -8.21
CA THR A 74 11.02 8.84 -7.56
C THR A 74 10.95 7.35 -7.88
N VAL A 75 10.76 6.53 -6.86
CA VAL A 75 10.76 5.07 -6.98
C VAL A 75 9.49 4.52 -6.32
N HIS A 76 8.82 3.64 -7.04
CA HIS A 76 7.70 2.86 -6.52
C HIS A 76 7.92 1.38 -6.85
N ILE A 77 7.53 0.48 -5.94
CA ILE A 77 7.54 -0.97 -6.14
C ILE A 77 6.25 -1.57 -5.60
N GLU A 78 5.66 -2.47 -6.35
CA GLU A 78 4.37 -3.06 -6.05
C GLU A 78 4.33 -4.53 -6.50
N SER A 79 3.50 -5.35 -5.87
CA SER A 79 3.26 -6.73 -6.30
C SER A 79 1.76 -7.01 -6.40
N HIS A 80 1.36 -7.73 -7.45
CA HIS A 80 -0.02 -8.12 -7.73
C HIS A 80 -0.17 -9.65 -7.86
N ASN A 81 0.57 -10.40 -7.09
CA ASN A 81 0.67 -11.87 -7.24
C ASN A 81 -0.67 -12.59 -7.12
N HIS A 82 -1.48 -12.26 -6.12
CA HIS A 82 -2.73 -12.97 -5.85
C HIS A 82 -3.82 -12.72 -6.91
N PRO A 83 -4.17 -11.46 -7.24
CA PRO A 83 -5.11 -11.20 -8.32
C PRO A 83 -4.63 -11.70 -9.69
N SER A 84 -3.32 -11.67 -9.95
CA SER A 84 -2.73 -12.16 -11.22
C SER A 84 -2.93 -13.66 -11.42
N ALA A 85 -3.08 -14.43 -10.34
CA ALA A 85 -3.41 -15.84 -10.44
C ALA A 85 -4.84 -16.10 -11.00
N VAL A 86 -5.72 -15.10 -10.92
CA VAL A 86 -7.11 -15.17 -11.36
C VAL A 86 -7.30 -14.52 -12.73
N ASP A 87 -6.78 -13.32 -12.92
CA ASP A 87 -6.85 -12.57 -14.17
C ASP A 87 -5.47 -11.96 -14.49
N PRO A 88 -4.56 -12.71 -15.10
CA PRO A 88 -3.21 -12.25 -15.36
C PRO A 88 -3.14 -11.03 -16.27
N PHE A 89 -3.99 -10.94 -17.31
CA PHE A 89 -3.96 -9.82 -18.26
C PHE A 89 -4.48 -8.52 -17.63
N GLY A 90 -5.67 -8.57 -17.01
CA GLY A 90 -6.28 -7.39 -16.39
C GLY A 90 -5.46 -6.89 -15.20
N VAL A 91 -4.86 -7.79 -14.44
CA VAL A 91 -4.04 -7.41 -13.28
C VAL A 91 -2.65 -6.91 -13.68
N ALA A 92 -2.06 -7.42 -14.76
CA ALA A 92 -0.83 -6.85 -15.32
C ALA A 92 -1.05 -5.39 -15.74
N ALA A 93 -2.16 -5.10 -16.42
CA ALA A 93 -2.55 -3.72 -16.78
C ALA A 93 -2.74 -2.84 -15.54
N THR A 94 -3.37 -3.37 -14.49
CA THR A 94 -3.56 -2.69 -13.20
C THR A 94 -2.20 -2.44 -12.51
N GLY A 95 -1.30 -3.41 -12.51
CA GLY A 95 0.04 -3.27 -11.94
C GLY A 95 0.83 -2.15 -12.59
N VAL A 96 0.90 -2.14 -13.90
CA VAL A 96 1.55 -1.04 -14.67
C VAL A 96 0.87 0.30 -14.41
N GLY A 97 -0.46 0.34 -14.42
CA GLY A 97 -1.23 1.56 -14.17
C GLY A 97 -1.06 2.11 -12.77
N GLY A 98 -1.00 1.23 -11.76
CA GLY A 98 -0.79 1.58 -10.35
C GLY A 98 0.56 2.25 -10.12
N VAL A 99 1.65 1.60 -10.51
CA VAL A 99 3.00 2.16 -10.30
C VAL A 99 3.22 3.48 -11.08
N ILE A 100 2.63 3.61 -12.27
CA ILE A 100 2.67 4.86 -13.03
C ILE A 100 1.92 5.97 -12.29
N ARG A 101 0.73 5.67 -11.77
CA ARG A 101 -0.08 6.65 -11.03
C ARG A 101 0.63 7.17 -9.81
N ASP A 102 1.29 6.31 -9.04
CA ASP A 102 2.00 6.69 -7.82
C ASP A 102 3.22 7.57 -8.11
N ILE A 103 3.93 7.31 -9.22
CA ILE A 103 4.99 8.19 -9.68
C ILE A 103 4.45 9.56 -10.11
N LEU A 104 3.31 9.58 -10.81
CA LEU A 104 2.66 10.83 -11.23
C LEU A 104 2.11 11.62 -10.03
N SER A 105 1.58 10.95 -9.01
CA SER A 105 1.08 11.60 -7.79
C SER A 105 2.18 12.33 -7.02
N ALA A 106 3.42 11.83 -7.11
CA ALA A 106 4.61 12.49 -6.57
C ALA A 106 5.10 13.68 -7.43
N GLY A 107 4.40 14.03 -8.50
CA GLY A 107 4.73 15.16 -9.37
C GLY A 107 5.84 14.88 -10.39
N THR A 108 6.20 13.63 -10.61
CA THR A 108 7.27 13.21 -11.52
C THR A 108 6.73 12.41 -12.70
N ARG A 109 7.52 12.25 -13.77
CA ARG A 109 7.21 11.41 -14.91
C ARG A 109 7.92 10.08 -14.84
N PRO A 110 7.24 8.95 -15.09
CA PRO A 110 7.90 7.66 -15.23
C PRO A 110 8.91 7.70 -16.40
N ILE A 111 10.11 7.21 -16.15
CA ILE A 111 11.19 7.12 -17.14
C ILE A 111 11.58 5.67 -17.43
N ALA A 112 11.23 4.75 -16.53
CA ALA A 112 11.50 3.34 -16.68
C ALA A 112 10.46 2.52 -15.93
N LEU A 113 10.15 1.33 -16.44
CA LEU A 113 9.37 0.28 -15.79
C LEU A 113 10.23 -0.97 -15.77
N PHE A 114 10.20 -1.68 -14.64
CA PHE A 114 10.86 -2.96 -14.45
C PHE A 114 9.84 -4.00 -14.04
N ASP A 115 10.02 -5.20 -14.52
CA ASP A 115 9.22 -6.36 -14.15
C ASP A 115 10.13 -7.45 -13.62
N GLY A 116 9.73 -8.07 -12.51
CA GLY A 116 10.46 -9.16 -11.86
C GLY A 116 9.63 -10.44 -11.89
N LEU A 117 9.58 -11.11 -13.02
CA LEU A 117 8.91 -12.39 -13.23
C LEU A 117 9.68 -13.56 -12.63
#